data_8373fafc2fc0921a9002e33852b0dafe
#
_entry.id   8373fafc2fc0921a9002e33852b0dafe
#
_cell.length_a   1.000
_cell.length_b   1.000
_cell.length_c   1.000
_cell.angle_alpha   90.00
_cell.angle_beta   90.00
_cell.angle_gamma   90.00
#
_symmetry.space_group_name_H-M   'P 1'
#
loop_
_entity.id
_entity.type
_entity.pdbx_description
1 polymer ?
#
loop_
_entity_poly.entity_id
_entity_poly.type
_entity_poly.pdbx_seq_one_letter_code
_entity_poly.pdbx_strand_id
1 'polypeptide(L)'
;MSHQWPGGLIRKTPPTPAGPFQDGAAPGVWTLDQMTYWLKQGLWPIAGSGATPYGFFAGGTSTNNINRVSITSASNATDFGDLYVQVRAFGSFSSDTRGVSGGGITSLTANSNQINYFSLASGGNGSNFGTLTVGRDNLAGFSNNVRGCFAGGYSSPTYYNIIDYVTIASTGNATDFGDLTTTTSECAALASETRGVVAGGVNSVDSLNVIAYVTIASTGNATDFGDLTYSGTNGNSYGLSGCASATRGLWAGGNSSGTVNMIEYITIATTGNAIDFGDLTVARQYLGACASSTRALFGGGQDASNANVNVIDSVTIATTGNAADWGDLIANTRALGGCSNATAAVQPTPTSSEMAFFFGGITPYQRAISYINIATTGNSILFGDLSGANAYMAGCGSSTRGVFAGGYDGGYVNSIQYVTFATAGNTTSFGNLTVARGKLAGCNSSTRGVFAGGDSGVEQGTIDYITIASTGNATNFGSLTVARFGLASMSSSTRGVFAGGADSSIPYNVIDYITIASTGNATDFGDLLADNFNVAGCGSSTRGLIGGGAGTSQGNVIQYITIASTGNAIDFGDLTVARNALAAASSSTRATFAGGDSQTNVIDYVTIASTGNATDFGDLIRAVYWVSGCSNSNGGI
;
A
#
# COMPACT_ATOMS: atom_id res chain seq x y z
N MET A 1 -27.69 -5.58 39.08
CA MET A 1 -26.70 -6.48 38.49
C MET A 1 -26.17 -5.80 37.24
N SER A 2 -24.93 -5.39 37.26
CA SER A 2 -24.28 -4.78 36.10
C SER A 2 -23.76 -5.90 35.19
N HIS A 3 -24.38 -6.07 34.04
CA HIS A 3 -23.82 -6.96 33.02
C HIS A 3 -22.56 -6.32 32.44
N GLN A 4 -21.40 -6.89 32.73
CA GLN A 4 -20.15 -6.56 32.06
C GLN A 4 -20.13 -7.29 30.71
N TRP A 5 -20.22 -6.52 29.62
CA TRP A 5 -19.93 -7.02 28.28
C TRP A 5 -18.44 -6.84 27.99
N PRO A 6 -17.81 -7.70 27.16
CA PRO A 6 -16.43 -7.46 26.73
C PRO A 6 -16.38 -6.13 25.96
N GLY A 7 -15.93 -5.05 26.56
CA GLY A 7 -15.91 -3.69 25.99
C GLY A 7 -16.21 -2.58 26.98
N GLY A 8 -16.49 -2.88 28.25
CA GLY A 8 -16.66 -1.86 29.30
C GLY A 8 -18.09 -1.64 29.78
N LEU A 9 -18.27 -0.65 30.66
CA LEU A 9 -19.55 -0.29 31.27
C LEU A 9 -20.55 0.25 30.23
N ILE A 10 -21.76 -0.30 30.20
CA ILE A 10 -22.90 0.27 29.45
C ILE A 10 -23.23 1.64 30.04
N ARG A 11 -23.11 2.69 29.25
CA ARG A 11 -23.51 4.05 29.61
C ARG A 11 -24.72 4.48 28.78
N LYS A 12 -25.64 5.23 29.40
CA LYS A 12 -26.78 5.82 28.72
C LYS A 12 -26.41 6.78 27.60
N THR A 13 -25.27 7.43 27.76
CA THR A 13 -24.61 8.28 26.77
C THR A 13 -23.17 7.79 26.62
N PRO A 14 -22.86 7.00 25.59
CA PRO A 14 -21.49 6.57 25.33
C PRO A 14 -20.59 7.78 25.03
N PRO A 15 -19.33 7.77 25.47
CA PRO A 15 -18.39 8.82 25.11
C PRO A 15 -18.13 8.82 23.59
N THR A 16 -17.86 9.98 23.01
CA THR A 16 -17.43 10.08 21.60
C THR A 16 -16.26 9.13 21.34
N PRO A 17 -16.30 8.31 20.27
CA PRO A 17 -15.16 7.49 19.91
C PRO A 17 -13.92 8.37 19.68
N ALA A 18 -12.76 7.94 20.15
CA ALA A 18 -11.56 8.77 20.14
C ALA A 18 -10.82 8.78 18.80
N GLY A 19 -11.40 8.23 17.73
CA GLY A 19 -10.85 8.28 16.37
C GLY A 19 -10.39 6.93 15.83
N PRO A 20 -9.98 6.89 14.56
CA PRO A 20 -9.71 5.65 13.83
C PRO A 20 -8.46 4.88 14.29
N PHE A 21 -7.67 5.44 15.18
CA PHE A 21 -6.36 4.91 15.60
C PHE A 21 -6.37 4.19 16.95
N GLN A 22 -7.53 3.92 17.52
CA GLN A 22 -7.62 3.14 18.74
C GLN A 22 -8.03 1.69 18.41
N ASP A 23 -7.39 0.74 19.05
CA ASP A 23 -7.49 -0.74 18.99
C ASP A 23 -8.88 -1.36 18.74
N GLY A 24 -9.61 -0.87 17.73
CA GLY A 24 -10.93 -1.39 17.37
C GLY A 24 -11.99 -1.26 18.48
N ALA A 25 -11.74 -0.48 19.54
CA ALA A 25 -12.62 -0.39 20.69
C ALA A 25 -13.43 0.93 20.71
N ALA A 26 -14.72 0.82 20.52
CA ALA A 26 -15.69 1.88 20.87
C ALA A 26 -16.42 1.43 22.16
N PRO A 27 -15.93 1.79 23.37
CA PRO A 27 -16.54 1.32 24.61
C PRO A 27 -17.95 1.89 24.77
N GLY A 28 -18.90 1.03 25.05
CA GLY A 28 -20.30 1.40 25.25
C GLY A 28 -21.26 0.55 24.41
N VAL A 29 -22.54 0.88 24.48
CA VAL A 29 -23.58 0.32 23.59
C VAL A 29 -23.99 1.41 22.62
N TRP A 30 -23.87 1.11 21.34
CA TRP A 30 -24.13 2.03 20.24
C TRP A 30 -25.31 1.54 19.41
N THR A 31 -26.21 2.44 19.01
CA THR A 31 -27.19 2.11 17.99
C THR A 31 -26.52 2.08 16.61
N LEU A 32 -27.14 1.39 15.65
CA LEU A 32 -26.65 1.34 14.28
C LEU A 32 -26.52 2.76 13.67
N ASP A 33 -27.46 3.66 13.98
CA ASP A 33 -27.44 5.05 13.52
C ASP A 33 -26.27 5.84 14.13
N GLN A 34 -26.01 5.64 15.44
CA GLN A 34 -24.87 6.26 16.11
C GLN A 34 -23.56 5.72 15.56
N MET A 35 -23.44 4.41 15.34
CA MET A 35 -22.28 3.80 14.71
C MET A 35 -22.08 4.36 13.30
N THR A 36 -23.13 4.42 12.49
CA THR A 36 -23.11 4.97 11.13
C THR A 36 -22.77 6.46 11.14
N TYR A 37 -23.30 7.23 12.09
CA TYR A 37 -22.94 8.65 12.26
C TYR A 37 -21.45 8.82 12.54
N TRP A 38 -20.90 8.11 13.53
CA TRP A 38 -19.49 8.21 13.89
C TRP A 38 -18.55 7.60 12.85
N LEU A 39 -19.01 6.57 12.13
CA LEU A 39 -18.30 6.01 10.97
C LEU A 39 -18.16 7.07 9.86
N LYS A 40 -19.26 7.79 9.56
CA LYS A 40 -19.25 8.89 8.58
C LYS A 40 -18.38 10.08 9.02
N GLN A 41 -18.20 10.28 10.32
CA GLN A 41 -17.30 11.29 10.87
C GLN A 41 -15.83 10.82 10.90
N GLY A 42 -15.53 9.59 10.48
CA GLY A 42 -14.19 9.01 10.57
C GLY A 42 -13.70 8.81 12.00
N LEU A 43 -14.59 8.85 12.99
CA LEU A 43 -14.27 8.71 14.42
C LEU A 43 -14.62 7.31 14.97
N TRP A 44 -15.34 6.49 14.20
CA TRP A 44 -15.59 5.11 14.58
C TRP A 44 -14.34 4.27 14.36
N PRO A 45 -13.90 3.48 15.35
CA PRO A 45 -12.75 2.58 15.17
C PRO A 45 -13.03 1.57 14.05
N ILE A 46 -12.22 1.60 13.00
CA ILE A 46 -12.29 0.64 11.90
C ILE A 46 -11.25 -0.44 12.19
N ALA A 47 -11.69 -1.68 12.32
CA ALA A 47 -10.75 -2.80 12.43
C ALA A 47 -9.87 -2.85 11.16
N GLY A 48 -8.56 -2.66 11.33
CA GLY A 48 -7.58 -2.77 10.25
C GLY A 48 -6.84 -1.50 9.83
N SER A 49 -7.30 -0.28 10.19
CA SER A 49 -6.55 0.95 9.88
C SER A 49 -5.74 1.44 11.09
N GLY A 50 -4.64 0.80 11.39
CA GLY A 50 -3.74 1.15 12.49
C GLY A 50 -3.64 0.11 13.58
N ALA A 51 -3.98 -1.15 13.32
CA ALA A 51 -3.68 -2.25 14.23
C ALA A 51 -2.17 -2.29 14.50
N THR A 52 -1.80 -2.32 15.78
CA THR A 52 -0.41 -2.57 16.17
C THR A 52 0.12 -3.77 15.38
N PRO A 53 1.26 -3.65 14.68
CA PRO A 53 1.83 -4.77 13.97
C PRO A 53 2.21 -5.88 14.94
N TYR A 54 1.56 -7.02 14.79
CA TYR A 54 1.88 -8.24 15.55
C TYR A 54 2.48 -9.31 14.66
N GLY A 55 3.50 -10.00 15.18
CA GLY A 55 3.97 -11.27 14.67
C GLY A 55 3.26 -12.41 15.38
N PHE A 56 3.02 -13.47 14.66
CA PHE A 56 2.42 -14.70 15.14
C PHE A 56 3.35 -15.87 14.85
N PHE A 57 3.67 -16.62 15.88
CA PHE A 57 4.44 -17.85 15.78
C PHE A 57 3.55 -19.01 16.22
N ALA A 58 3.30 -19.95 15.33
CA ALA A 58 2.27 -20.96 15.52
C ALA A 58 2.82 -22.39 15.41
N GLY A 59 2.27 -23.30 16.20
CA GLY A 59 2.60 -24.72 16.20
C GLY A 59 4.05 -25.02 16.57
N GLY A 60 4.57 -26.09 16.04
CA GLY A 60 5.92 -26.59 16.31
C GLY A 60 5.94 -27.92 17.04
N THR A 61 7.11 -28.31 17.53
CA THR A 61 7.27 -29.60 18.21
C THR A 61 6.53 -29.59 19.55
N SER A 62 5.59 -30.51 19.70
CA SER A 62 4.81 -30.76 20.92
C SER A 62 3.86 -29.63 21.35
N THR A 63 3.52 -28.69 20.47
CA THR A 63 2.58 -27.61 20.76
C THR A 63 1.68 -27.29 19.57
N ASN A 64 0.46 -26.79 19.84
CA ASN A 64 -0.45 -26.19 18.88
C ASN A 64 -0.64 -24.68 19.14
N ASN A 65 0.06 -24.11 20.12
CA ASN A 65 -0.11 -22.72 20.53
C ASN A 65 0.17 -21.76 19.39
N ILE A 66 -0.59 -20.68 19.35
CA ILE A 66 -0.32 -19.49 18.54
C ILE A 66 0.20 -18.41 19.50
N ASN A 67 1.47 -18.08 19.37
CA ASN A 67 2.14 -17.03 20.13
C ASN A 67 2.01 -15.70 19.39
N ARG A 68 1.57 -14.63 20.06
CA ARG A 68 1.51 -13.27 19.51
C ARG A 68 2.55 -12.37 20.17
N VAL A 69 3.32 -11.63 19.36
CA VAL A 69 4.34 -10.69 19.84
C VAL A 69 4.20 -9.34 19.11
N SER A 70 4.42 -8.22 19.81
CA SER A 70 4.49 -6.89 19.17
C SER A 70 5.73 -6.81 18.26
N ILE A 71 5.57 -6.32 17.02
CA ILE A 71 6.73 -6.03 16.13
C ILE A 71 7.29 -4.62 16.38
N THR A 72 6.55 -3.73 17.03
CA THR A 72 6.96 -2.34 17.27
C THR A 72 7.73 -2.11 18.55
N SER A 73 7.53 -2.94 19.55
CA SER A 73 8.18 -2.84 20.88
C SER A 73 8.64 -4.21 21.36
N ALA A 74 9.87 -4.29 21.86
CA ALA A 74 10.44 -5.52 22.43
C ALA A 74 9.57 -6.03 23.60
N SER A 75 9.21 -7.30 23.57
CA SER A 75 8.40 -7.96 24.59
C SER A 75 8.36 -9.45 24.37
N ASN A 76 8.11 -10.20 25.43
CA ASN A 76 7.80 -11.62 25.32
C ASN A 76 6.46 -11.83 24.61
N ALA A 77 6.33 -12.97 23.95
CA ALA A 77 5.09 -13.39 23.30
C ALA A 77 4.00 -13.68 24.35
N THR A 78 2.77 -13.49 23.92
CA THR A 78 1.57 -13.82 24.68
C THR A 78 0.76 -14.89 23.97
N ASP A 79 -0.01 -15.67 24.71
CA ASP A 79 -0.94 -16.64 24.15
C ASP A 79 -2.04 -15.92 23.35
N PHE A 80 -2.26 -16.40 22.12
CA PHE A 80 -3.29 -15.86 21.23
C PHE A 80 -4.40 -16.87 20.94
N GLY A 81 -4.11 -18.17 21.12
CA GLY A 81 -5.01 -19.29 20.86
C GLY A 81 -4.25 -20.51 20.34
N ASP A 82 -4.97 -21.47 19.77
CA ASP A 82 -4.43 -22.74 19.33
C ASP A 82 -4.71 -22.98 17.83
N LEU A 83 -3.76 -23.63 17.14
CA LEU A 83 -4.04 -24.23 15.83
C LEU A 83 -5.11 -25.33 15.96
N TYR A 84 -5.85 -25.55 14.89
CA TYR A 84 -6.89 -26.59 14.83
C TYR A 84 -6.38 -27.98 15.15
N VAL A 85 -5.13 -28.27 14.77
CA VAL A 85 -4.40 -29.50 15.11
C VAL A 85 -2.98 -29.14 15.49
N GLN A 86 -2.38 -29.95 16.36
CA GLN A 86 -0.95 -29.89 16.61
C GLN A 86 -0.18 -30.28 15.34
N VAL A 87 0.66 -29.36 14.85
CA VAL A 87 1.40 -29.54 13.59
C VAL A 87 2.77 -28.87 13.67
N ARG A 88 3.76 -29.49 13.03
CA ARG A 88 5.13 -28.99 12.85
C ARG A 88 5.59 -29.19 11.41
N ALA A 89 6.64 -28.49 11.00
CA ALA A 89 7.24 -28.63 9.67
C ALA A 89 6.23 -28.39 8.52
N PHE A 90 5.46 -27.32 8.63
CA PHE A 90 4.39 -26.90 7.71
C PHE A 90 4.70 -25.56 7.05
N GLY A 91 4.08 -25.28 5.91
CA GLY A 91 4.12 -23.96 5.29
C GLY A 91 3.13 -23.00 5.96
N SER A 92 3.53 -21.74 6.17
CA SER A 92 2.67 -20.71 6.75
C SER A 92 2.80 -19.38 6.02
N PHE A 93 1.71 -18.64 5.99
CA PHE A 93 1.61 -17.27 5.45
C PHE A 93 0.39 -16.57 6.02
N SER A 94 0.18 -15.32 5.66
CA SER A 94 -0.99 -14.56 6.09
C SER A 94 -1.46 -13.54 5.04
N SER A 95 -2.69 -13.05 5.28
CA SER A 95 -3.17 -11.75 4.81
C SER A 95 -3.29 -10.81 6.03
N ASP A 96 -3.81 -9.62 5.85
CA ASP A 96 -4.07 -8.68 6.96
C ASP A 96 -5.05 -9.24 8.00
N THR A 97 -5.87 -10.23 7.64
CA THR A 97 -6.97 -10.73 8.47
C THR A 97 -6.83 -12.19 8.89
N ARG A 98 -6.08 -13.00 8.15
CA ARG A 98 -5.98 -14.45 8.35
C ARG A 98 -4.54 -14.93 8.36
N GLY A 99 -4.15 -15.70 9.37
CA GLY A 99 -2.99 -16.58 9.33
C GLY A 99 -3.41 -17.94 8.78
N VAL A 100 -2.62 -18.52 7.87
CA VAL A 100 -2.90 -19.81 7.21
C VAL A 100 -1.70 -20.72 7.38
N SER A 101 -1.96 -22.01 7.64
CA SER A 101 -0.95 -23.07 7.75
C SER A 101 -1.40 -24.28 6.93
N GLY A 102 -0.47 -24.94 6.23
CA GLY A 102 -0.81 -26.09 5.41
C GLY A 102 0.28 -27.16 5.36
N GLY A 103 -0.17 -28.42 5.27
CA GLY A 103 0.73 -29.58 5.27
C GLY A 103 1.30 -29.92 6.65
N GLY A 104 2.48 -30.49 6.67
CA GLY A 104 3.24 -30.75 7.88
C GLY A 104 3.01 -32.13 8.51
N ILE A 105 3.64 -32.34 9.67
CA ILE A 105 3.56 -33.54 10.49
C ILE A 105 2.61 -33.27 11.65
N THR A 106 1.52 -34.01 11.73
CA THR A 106 0.57 -33.98 12.85
C THR A 106 0.80 -35.14 13.80
N SER A 107 0.13 -35.14 14.95
CA SER A 107 0.11 -36.29 15.87
C SER A 107 -0.53 -37.55 15.26
N LEU A 108 -1.31 -37.41 14.20
CA LEU A 108 -2.07 -38.47 13.56
C LEU A 108 -1.49 -38.93 12.20
N THR A 109 -0.81 -38.04 11.49
CA THR A 109 -0.30 -38.32 10.13
C THR A 109 1.07 -37.71 9.92
N ALA A 110 1.98 -38.45 9.28
CA ALA A 110 3.32 -37.99 8.95
C ALA A 110 3.34 -36.94 7.85
N ASN A 111 2.41 -36.98 6.89
CA ASN A 111 2.34 -36.08 5.72
C ASN A 111 0.91 -35.59 5.56
N SER A 112 0.56 -34.55 6.27
CA SER A 112 -0.78 -33.96 6.22
C SER A 112 -0.98 -33.20 4.89
N ASN A 113 -2.19 -33.26 4.36
CA ASN A 113 -2.63 -32.36 3.31
C ASN A 113 -3.56 -31.25 3.84
N GLN A 114 -3.82 -31.20 5.13
CA GLN A 114 -4.76 -30.28 5.73
C GLN A 114 -4.24 -28.85 5.69
N ILE A 115 -5.12 -27.90 5.32
CA ILE A 115 -4.90 -26.45 5.43
C ILE A 115 -5.81 -25.92 6.53
N ASN A 116 -5.26 -25.13 7.43
CA ASN A 116 -5.96 -24.50 8.54
C ASN A 116 -5.76 -22.98 8.51
N TYR A 117 -6.65 -22.24 9.17
CA TYR A 117 -6.52 -20.79 9.31
C TYR A 117 -7.00 -20.34 10.68
N PHE A 118 -6.55 -19.14 11.08
CA PHE A 118 -7.04 -18.42 12.26
C PHE A 118 -7.17 -16.93 11.95
N SER A 119 -8.06 -16.24 12.70
CA SER A 119 -8.25 -14.80 12.55
C SER A 119 -7.13 -14.04 13.25
N LEU A 120 -6.49 -13.08 12.57
CA LEU A 120 -5.45 -12.23 13.15
C LEU A 120 -6.01 -11.07 13.99
N ALA A 121 -7.28 -10.73 13.82
CA ALA A 121 -7.94 -9.61 14.51
C ALA A 121 -8.53 -10.03 15.87
N SER A 122 -9.07 -11.24 15.97
CA SER A 122 -9.70 -11.76 17.19
C SER A 122 -8.98 -13.01 17.64
N GLY A 123 -8.48 -13.05 18.87
CA GLY A 123 -7.92 -14.27 19.46
C GLY A 123 -8.90 -15.43 19.34
N GLY A 124 -8.40 -16.64 19.30
CA GLY A 124 -9.20 -17.85 19.22
C GLY A 124 -8.52 -18.96 18.44
N ASN A 125 -9.16 -20.12 18.46
CA ASN A 125 -8.60 -21.32 17.87
C ASN A 125 -8.72 -21.34 16.34
N GLY A 126 -7.80 -22.01 15.70
CA GLY A 126 -7.80 -22.25 14.26
C GLY A 126 -8.98 -23.09 13.80
N SER A 127 -9.29 -22.97 12.53
CA SER A 127 -10.37 -23.67 11.84
C SER A 127 -9.85 -24.33 10.57
N ASN A 128 -10.59 -25.33 10.08
CA ASN A 128 -10.25 -25.98 8.80
C ASN A 128 -10.45 -25.00 7.64
N PHE A 129 -9.49 -24.95 6.73
CA PHE A 129 -9.55 -24.16 5.49
C PHE A 129 -9.86 -25.01 4.27
N GLY A 130 -9.19 -26.17 4.12
CA GLY A 130 -9.27 -27.05 2.99
C GLY A 130 -8.08 -28.02 2.95
N THR A 131 -7.67 -28.46 1.78
CA THR A 131 -6.57 -29.42 1.59
C THR A 131 -5.60 -28.98 0.49
N LEU A 132 -4.31 -29.33 0.64
CA LEU A 132 -3.32 -29.31 -0.42
C LEU A 132 -3.66 -30.34 -1.50
N THR A 133 -3.10 -30.19 -2.68
CA THR A 133 -3.22 -31.20 -3.77
C THR A 133 -2.55 -32.51 -3.40
N VAL A 134 -1.44 -32.45 -2.64
CA VAL A 134 -0.69 -33.63 -2.13
C VAL A 134 -0.29 -33.41 -0.68
N GLY A 135 -0.48 -34.44 0.17
CA GLY A 135 -0.01 -34.41 1.57
C GLY A 135 1.52 -34.46 1.63
N ARG A 136 2.12 -33.47 2.31
CA ARG A 136 3.58 -33.33 2.42
C ARG A 136 3.97 -32.47 3.61
N ASP A 137 5.17 -32.65 4.10
CA ASP A 137 5.78 -31.88 5.18
C ASP A 137 7.00 -31.07 4.69
N ASN A 138 7.60 -30.26 5.56
CA ASN A 138 8.79 -29.46 5.29
C ASN A 138 8.66 -28.57 4.03
N LEU A 139 7.47 -28.05 3.78
CA LEU A 139 7.15 -27.15 2.68
C LEU A 139 7.24 -25.69 3.16
N ALA A 140 7.51 -24.79 2.25
CA ALA A 140 7.51 -23.35 2.51
C ALA A 140 6.14 -22.71 2.19
N GLY A 141 5.82 -21.61 2.84
CA GLY A 141 4.63 -20.81 2.57
C GLY A 141 4.97 -19.36 2.27
N PHE A 142 4.27 -18.75 1.31
CA PHE A 142 4.38 -17.33 0.98
C PHE A 142 3.06 -16.80 0.44
N SER A 143 2.83 -15.49 0.54
CA SER A 143 1.57 -14.89 0.09
C SER A 143 1.70 -13.41 -0.26
N ASN A 144 0.72 -12.92 -1.02
CA ASN A 144 0.26 -11.55 -0.92
C ASN A 144 -1.09 -11.52 -0.18
N ASN A 145 -1.76 -10.36 -0.10
CA ASN A 145 -3.05 -10.25 0.62
C ASN A 145 -4.21 -11.06 0.00
N VAL A 146 -4.08 -11.55 -1.22
CA VAL A 146 -5.14 -12.24 -1.96
C VAL A 146 -4.86 -13.75 -2.09
N ARG A 147 -3.65 -14.09 -2.48
CA ARG A 147 -3.24 -15.46 -2.82
C ARG A 147 -2.12 -15.93 -1.90
N GLY A 148 -2.30 -17.10 -1.31
CA GLY A 148 -1.29 -17.80 -0.54
C GLY A 148 -0.81 -19.03 -1.29
N CYS A 149 0.48 -19.30 -1.26
CA CYS A 149 1.13 -20.41 -1.97
C CYS A 149 1.90 -21.30 -1.00
N PHE A 150 1.93 -22.60 -1.30
CA PHE A 150 2.70 -23.62 -0.60
C PHE A 150 3.64 -24.29 -1.60
N ALA A 151 4.94 -24.28 -1.32
CA ALA A 151 5.96 -24.70 -2.28
C ALA A 151 6.88 -25.79 -1.73
N GLY A 152 7.25 -26.76 -2.59
CA GLY A 152 8.14 -27.84 -2.26
C GLY A 152 7.53 -28.82 -1.25
N GLY A 153 8.39 -29.46 -0.48
CA GLY A 153 8.03 -30.38 0.59
C GLY A 153 8.40 -31.84 0.31
N TYR A 154 8.11 -32.70 1.26
CA TYR A 154 8.49 -34.11 1.26
C TYR A 154 7.35 -35.02 1.69
N SER A 155 7.24 -36.16 1.05
CA SER A 155 6.41 -37.29 1.51
C SER A 155 7.13 -38.57 1.13
N SER A 156 7.68 -39.26 2.13
CA SER A 156 8.61 -40.39 1.95
C SER A 156 8.17 -41.39 0.89
N PRO A 157 9.01 -41.70 -0.11
CA PRO A 157 10.39 -41.23 -0.32
C PRO A 157 10.52 -40.04 -1.28
N THR A 158 9.46 -39.30 -1.57
CA THR A 158 9.37 -38.33 -2.68
C THR A 158 9.61 -36.88 -2.20
N TYR A 159 10.53 -36.18 -2.85
CA TYR A 159 10.70 -34.74 -2.78
C TYR A 159 9.89 -34.07 -3.89
N TYR A 160 9.21 -32.98 -3.58
CA TYR A 160 8.31 -32.29 -4.51
C TYR A 160 8.86 -30.95 -4.99
N ASN A 161 8.51 -30.56 -6.21
CA ASN A 161 8.68 -29.21 -6.74
C ASN A 161 7.34 -28.46 -6.86
N ILE A 162 6.24 -29.09 -6.47
CA ILE A 162 4.87 -28.56 -6.60
C ILE A 162 4.72 -27.23 -5.85
N ILE A 163 4.07 -26.27 -6.49
CA ILE A 163 3.54 -25.06 -5.86
C ILE A 163 2.01 -25.15 -5.91
N ASP A 164 1.37 -25.20 -4.75
CA ASP A 164 -0.09 -25.10 -4.62
C ASP A 164 -0.49 -23.67 -4.23
N TYR A 165 -1.70 -23.22 -4.59
CA TYR A 165 -2.22 -21.96 -4.12
C TYR A 165 -3.66 -22.00 -3.65
N VAL A 166 -4.01 -21.04 -2.79
CA VAL A 166 -5.38 -20.78 -2.29
C VAL A 166 -5.69 -19.29 -2.39
N THR A 167 -6.99 -18.96 -2.49
CA THR A 167 -7.48 -17.58 -2.27
C THR A 167 -7.71 -17.40 -0.77
N ILE A 168 -6.95 -16.52 -0.09
CA ILE A 168 -6.94 -16.45 1.38
C ILE A 168 -8.29 -16.05 1.98
N ALA A 169 -9.06 -15.20 1.29
CA ALA A 169 -10.35 -14.70 1.78
C ALA A 169 -11.45 -15.77 1.83
N SER A 170 -11.35 -16.85 1.05
CA SER A 170 -12.36 -17.92 0.95
C SER A 170 -11.76 -19.28 1.25
N THR A 171 -12.40 -20.05 2.13
CA THR A 171 -12.01 -21.43 2.41
C THR A 171 -12.23 -22.34 1.19
N GLY A 172 -11.35 -23.30 0.98
CA GLY A 172 -11.40 -24.25 -0.14
C GLY A 172 -10.10 -25.00 -0.31
N ASN A 173 -10.11 -26.00 -1.17
CA ASN A 173 -8.91 -26.77 -1.46
C ASN A 173 -7.93 -25.96 -2.32
N ALA A 174 -6.65 -26.26 -2.16
CA ALA A 174 -5.61 -25.68 -3.00
C ALA A 174 -5.72 -26.20 -4.45
N THR A 175 -5.25 -25.36 -5.36
CA THR A 175 -5.15 -25.64 -6.79
C THR A 175 -3.68 -25.57 -7.18
N ASP A 176 -3.30 -26.36 -8.18
CA ASP A 176 -1.95 -26.31 -8.73
C ASP A 176 -1.64 -24.92 -9.28
N PHE A 177 -0.48 -24.39 -8.89
CA PHE A 177 0.06 -23.12 -9.37
C PHE A 177 1.11 -23.31 -10.47
N GLY A 178 1.92 -24.36 -10.36
CA GLY A 178 3.07 -24.70 -11.18
C GLY A 178 4.18 -25.32 -10.33
N ASP A 179 5.41 -25.32 -10.84
CA ASP A 179 6.54 -26.02 -10.25
C ASP A 179 7.71 -25.11 -9.91
N LEU A 180 8.45 -25.45 -8.85
CA LEU A 180 9.79 -24.94 -8.59
C LEU A 180 10.78 -25.43 -9.65
N THR A 181 11.92 -24.77 -9.77
CA THR A 181 13.00 -25.16 -10.71
C THR A 181 13.62 -26.51 -10.40
N THR A 182 13.51 -26.96 -9.15
CA THR A 182 14.00 -28.27 -8.66
C THR A 182 13.13 -28.78 -7.52
N THR A 183 13.13 -30.10 -7.29
CA THR A 183 12.49 -30.69 -6.11
C THR A 183 13.22 -30.25 -4.85
N THR A 184 12.51 -29.85 -3.80
CA THR A 184 13.12 -29.40 -2.54
C THR A 184 12.18 -29.59 -1.35
N SER A 185 12.75 -29.83 -0.16
CA SER A 185 12.09 -29.74 1.13
C SER A 185 12.96 -28.96 2.12
N GLU A 186 12.42 -28.60 3.28
CA GLU A 186 13.12 -27.77 4.28
C GLU A 186 13.61 -26.41 3.72
N CYS A 187 13.00 -25.96 2.64
CA CYS A 187 13.21 -24.65 2.02
C CYS A 187 12.47 -23.57 2.79
N ALA A 188 12.89 -22.32 2.61
CA ALA A 188 12.20 -21.15 3.15
C ALA A 188 11.65 -20.26 2.03
N ALA A 189 10.58 -19.56 2.32
CA ALA A 189 9.99 -18.63 1.37
C ALA A 189 9.72 -17.25 1.99
N LEU A 190 9.64 -16.28 1.12
CA LEU A 190 9.26 -14.91 1.42
C LEU A 190 8.53 -14.31 0.21
N ALA A 191 7.86 -13.19 0.40
CA ALA A 191 7.16 -12.56 -0.71
C ALA A 191 7.12 -11.02 -0.61
N SER A 192 6.96 -10.40 -1.76
CA SER A 192 6.34 -9.07 -1.91
C SER A 192 4.91 -9.23 -2.43
N GLU A 193 4.20 -8.14 -2.69
CA GLU A 193 2.87 -8.19 -3.31
C GLU A 193 2.86 -8.90 -4.67
N THR A 194 3.97 -8.86 -5.40
CA THR A 194 4.04 -9.36 -6.78
C THR A 194 4.84 -10.65 -6.94
N ARG A 195 5.87 -10.85 -6.14
CA ARG A 195 6.79 -11.98 -6.24
C ARG A 195 6.79 -12.83 -4.99
N GLY A 196 6.63 -14.15 -5.16
CA GLY A 196 7.00 -15.16 -4.18
C GLY A 196 8.39 -15.70 -4.50
N VAL A 197 9.24 -15.80 -3.48
CA VAL A 197 10.63 -16.24 -3.62
C VAL A 197 10.88 -17.39 -2.66
N VAL A 198 11.44 -18.48 -3.16
CA VAL A 198 11.73 -19.71 -2.39
C VAL A 198 13.23 -19.97 -2.49
N ALA A 199 13.86 -20.30 -1.36
CA ALA A 199 15.31 -20.48 -1.31
C ALA A 199 15.73 -21.70 -0.48
N GLY A 200 16.82 -22.31 -0.92
CA GLY A 200 17.51 -23.40 -0.20
C GLY A 200 16.74 -24.70 -0.14
N GLY A 201 17.00 -25.45 0.92
CA GLY A 201 16.41 -26.77 1.17
C GLY A 201 17.27 -27.93 0.74
N VAL A 202 16.69 -29.13 0.74
CA VAL A 202 17.34 -30.38 0.38
C VAL A 202 16.50 -31.17 -0.59
N ASN A 203 17.15 -31.97 -1.44
CA ASN A 203 16.51 -32.98 -2.25
C ASN A 203 17.15 -34.37 -2.04
N SER A 204 16.86 -35.35 -2.91
CA SER A 204 17.40 -36.71 -2.81
C SER A 204 18.91 -36.83 -3.08
N VAL A 205 19.53 -35.78 -3.60
CA VAL A 205 20.93 -35.78 -4.05
C VAL A 205 21.79 -34.86 -3.18
N ASP A 206 21.34 -33.60 -3.01
CA ASP A 206 22.13 -32.57 -2.35
C ASP A 206 21.27 -31.58 -1.55
N SER A 207 21.91 -30.77 -0.74
CA SER A 207 21.34 -29.54 -0.21
C SER A 207 21.55 -28.41 -1.20
N LEU A 208 20.57 -27.48 -1.27
CA LEU A 208 20.43 -26.50 -2.33
C LEU A 208 20.76 -25.10 -1.84
N ASN A 209 21.41 -24.29 -2.67
CA ASN A 209 21.55 -22.84 -2.47
C ASN A 209 20.66 -22.02 -3.41
N VAL A 210 19.94 -22.69 -4.30
CA VAL A 210 19.12 -22.06 -5.34
C VAL A 210 18.04 -21.16 -4.74
N ILE A 211 17.90 -19.98 -5.30
CA ILE A 211 16.77 -19.07 -5.08
C ILE A 211 15.92 -19.06 -6.36
N ALA A 212 14.64 -19.38 -6.24
CA ALA A 212 13.69 -19.37 -7.34
C ALA A 212 12.52 -18.41 -7.03
N TYR A 213 11.89 -17.83 -8.06
CA TYR A 213 10.75 -16.94 -7.87
C TYR A 213 9.60 -17.21 -8.82
N VAL A 214 8.40 -16.80 -8.39
CA VAL A 214 7.17 -16.79 -9.19
C VAL A 214 6.52 -15.40 -9.12
N THR A 215 5.70 -15.08 -10.13
CA THR A 215 4.77 -13.95 -10.09
C THR A 215 3.47 -14.41 -9.44
N ILE A 216 3.12 -13.95 -8.24
CA ILE A 216 1.99 -14.48 -7.45
C ILE A 216 0.63 -14.33 -8.17
N ALA A 217 0.45 -13.26 -8.97
CA ALA A 217 -0.81 -12.97 -9.64
C ALA A 217 -1.16 -13.96 -10.77
N SER A 218 -0.17 -14.61 -11.38
CA SER A 218 -0.34 -15.54 -12.51
C SER A 218 0.26 -16.90 -12.21
N THR A 219 -0.48 -17.97 -12.47
CA THR A 219 0.02 -19.35 -12.37
C THR A 219 1.12 -19.62 -13.39
N GLY A 220 2.10 -20.44 -13.03
CA GLY A 220 3.22 -20.82 -13.87
C GLY A 220 4.42 -21.27 -13.06
N ASN A 221 5.38 -21.87 -13.73
CA ASN A 221 6.58 -22.41 -13.09
C ASN A 221 7.51 -21.29 -12.60
N ALA A 222 8.26 -21.60 -11.56
CA ALA A 222 9.28 -20.72 -11.02
C ALA A 222 10.44 -20.51 -12.01
N THR A 223 11.05 -19.36 -11.89
CA THR A 223 12.24 -18.96 -12.64
C THR A 223 13.40 -18.79 -11.67
N ASP A 224 14.60 -19.03 -12.13
CA ASP A 224 15.82 -18.80 -11.36
C ASP A 224 15.95 -17.32 -10.98
N PHE A 225 16.27 -17.07 -9.70
CA PHE A 225 16.49 -15.75 -9.15
C PHE A 225 17.98 -15.48 -8.90
N GLY A 226 18.72 -16.49 -8.45
CA GLY A 226 20.11 -16.45 -8.01
C GLY A 226 20.37 -17.49 -6.93
N ASP A 227 21.41 -17.27 -6.11
CA ASP A 227 21.86 -18.22 -5.10
C ASP A 227 22.00 -17.56 -3.72
N LEU A 228 21.81 -18.35 -2.66
CA LEU A 228 22.26 -18.01 -1.31
C LEU A 228 23.80 -17.96 -1.30
N THR A 229 24.40 -17.09 -0.48
CA THR A 229 25.89 -17.00 -0.39
C THR A 229 26.47 -18.25 0.24
N TYR A 230 25.65 -18.94 1.00
CA TYR A 230 26.05 -20.09 1.77
C TYR A 230 26.11 -21.34 0.89
N SER A 231 27.28 -21.58 0.34
CA SER A 231 27.66 -22.84 -0.31
C SER A 231 28.83 -23.45 0.45
N GLY A 232 28.52 -24.12 1.59
CA GLY A 232 29.53 -24.99 2.23
C GLY A 232 30.02 -26.04 1.24
N THR A 233 31.17 -26.67 1.52
CA THR A 233 31.78 -27.71 0.68
C THR A 233 30.88 -28.91 0.34
N ASN A 234 29.64 -28.92 0.87
CA ASN A 234 28.55 -29.89 0.60
C ASN A 234 27.19 -29.23 0.32
N GLY A 235 27.14 -27.94 -0.02
CA GLY A 235 25.92 -27.26 -0.50
C GLY A 235 24.76 -27.09 0.51
N ASN A 236 24.98 -27.23 1.81
CA ASN A 236 23.92 -27.35 2.82
C ASN A 236 23.27 -26.00 3.19
N SER A 237 22.06 -25.71 2.71
CA SER A 237 21.27 -24.55 3.17
C SER A 237 19.82 -24.97 3.41
N TYR A 238 19.53 -25.60 4.54
CA TYR A 238 18.18 -26.08 4.90
C TYR A 238 17.78 -25.66 6.31
N GLY A 239 16.49 -25.74 6.62
CA GLY A 239 15.96 -25.39 7.94
C GLY A 239 16.09 -23.90 8.27
N LEU A 240 16.29 -23.03 7.28
CA LEU A 240 16.27 -21.59 7.39
C LEU A 240 14.81 -21.08 7.43
N SER A 241 14.62 -19.83 7.83
CA SER A 241 13.29 -19.20 7.79
C SER A 241 13.35 -17.84 7.09
N GLY A 242 12.31 -17.49 6.36
CA GLY A 242 12.25 -16.29 5.54
C GLY A 242 11.12 -15.34 5.89
N CYS A 243 11.40 -14.04 5.78
CA CYS A 243 10.39 -12.97 5.86
C CYS A 243 10.84 -11.77 5.03
N ALA A 244 9.94 -10.81 4.80
CA ALA A 244 10.25 -9.70 3.91
C ALA A 244 9.55 -8.40 4.30
N SER A 245 10.12 -7.29 3.82
CA SER A 245 9.38 -6.07 3.51
C SER A 245 8.94 -6.08 2.04
N ALA A 246 8.32 -5.01 1.57
CA ALA A 246 7.93 -4.89 0.17
C ALA A 246 9.10 -5.00 -0.83
N THR A 247 10.30 -4.64 -0.40
CA THR A 247 11.46 -4.50 -1.30
C THR A 247 12.61 -5.43 -0.97
N ARG A 248 12.77 -5.81 0.29
CA ARG A 248 13.90 -6.62 0.77
C ARG A 248 13.40 -7.90 1.43
N GLY A 249 13.89 -9.05 0.97
CA GLY A 249 13.68 -10.35 1.59
C GLY A 249 14.88 -10.75 2.42
N LEU A 250 14.63 -11.37 3.58
CA LEU A 250 15.66 -11.88 4.50
C LEU A 250 15.45 -13.37 4.77
N TRP A 251 16.53 -14.13 4.82
CA TRP A 251 16.56 -15.49 5.35
C TRP A 251 17.54 -15.56 6.52
N ALA A 252 17.20 -16.32 7.53
CA ALA A 252 18.02 -16.42 8.74
C ALA A 252 18.15 -17.83 9.25
N GLY A 253 19.31 -18.10 9.88
CA GLY A 253 19.63 -19.38 10.49
C GLY A 253 19.73 -20.53 9.50
N GLY A 254 19.45 -21.73 9.97
CA GLY A 254 19.53 -22.94 9.16
C GLY A 254 20.75 -23.79 9.48
N ASN A 255 20.99 -24.77 8.63
CA ASN A 255 22.12 -25.70 8.74
C ASN A 255 22.96 -25.67 7.47
N SER A 256 24.27 -25.63 7.65
CA SER A 256 25.26 -25.70 6.61
C SER A 256 26.54 -26.31 7.15
N SER A 257 26.64 -27.60 7.14
CA SER A 257 27.70 -28.35 7.83
C SER A 257 27.73 -28.10 9.35
N GLY A 258 26.62 -27.61 9.91
CA GLY A 258 26.37 -27.21 11.30
C GLY A 258 25.37 -26.08 11.36
N THR A 259 24.73 -25.91 12.52
CA THR A 259 23.77 -24.83 12.76
C THR A 259 24.43 -23.45 12.65
N VAL A 260 23.83 -22.51 11.92
CA VAL A 260 24.38 -21.18 11.65
C VAL A 260 23.53 -20.07 12.22
N ASN A 261 24.16 -18.89 12.42
CA ASN A 261 23.48 -17.65 12.87
C ASN A 261 23.33 -16.63 11.74
N MET A 262 23.80 -16.90 10.55
CA MET A 262 23.81 -15.94 9.42
C MET A 262 22.40 -15.46 9.06
N ILE A 263 22.30 -14.18 8.72
CA ILE A 263 21.15 -13.57 8.05
C ILE A 263 21.61 -13.08 6.67
N GLU A 264 20.91 -13.46 5.63
CA GLU A 264 21.16 -13.02 4.25
C GLU A 264 19.96 -12.25 3.71
N TYR A 265 20.20 -11.40 2.70
CA TYR A 265 19.12 -10.65 2.07
C TYR A 265 19.22 -10.56 0.55
N ILE A 266 18.07 -10.30 -0.07
CA ILE A 266 17.93 -9.95 -1.48
C ILE A 266 17.12 -8.67 -1.65
N THR A 267 17.26 -8.02 -2.81
CA THR A 267 16.29 -7.04 -3.32
C THR A 267 15.27 -7.77 -4.16
N ILE A 268 14.01 -7.89 -3.71
CA ILE A 268 13.01 -8.78 -4.33
C ILE A 268 12.70 -8.43 -5.80
N ALA A 269 12.79 -7.14 -6.15
CA ALA A 269 12.47 -6.68 -7.51
C ALA A 269 13.51 -7.06 -8.58
N THR A 270 14.76 -7.30 -8.20
CA THR A 270 15.87 -7.58 -9.11
C THR A 270 16.51 -8.92 -8.80
N THR A 271 16.65 -9.77 -9.82
CA THR A 271 17.33 -11.08 -9.69
C THR A 271 18.81 -10.89 -9.38
N GLY A 272 19.38 -11.80 -8.62
CA GLY A 272 20.78 -11.82 -8.19
C GLY A 272 20.96 -12.63 -6.93
N ASN A 273 22.21 -12.90 -6.58
CA ASN A 273 22.55 -13.69 -5.40
C ASN A 273 22.25 -12.92 -4.11
N ALA A 274 21.99 -13.67 -3.04
CA ALA A 274 21.85 -13.11 -1.71
C ALA A 274 23.17 -12.44 -1.25
N ILE A 275 23.05 -11.55 -0.29
CA ILE A 275 24.17 -10.79 0.30
C ILE A 275 24.06 -10.93 1.80
N ASP A 276 25.20 -11.00 2.49
CA ASP A 276 25.27 -11.00 3.94
C ASP A 276 24.59 -9.77 4.54
N PHE A 277 23.72 -10.01 5.53
CA PHE A 277 23.00 -8.96 6.27
C PHE A 277 23.60 -8.76 7.67
N GLY A 278 24.02 -9.82 8.32
CA GLY A 278 24.47 -9.89 9.70
C GLY A 278 24.11 -11.22 10.35
N ASP A 279 24.06 -11.27 11.69
CA ASP A 279 23.91 -12.50 12.45
C ASP A 279 22.74 -12.48 13.44
N LEU A 280 22.10 -13.62 13.67
CA LEU A 280 21.24 -13.89 14.83
C LEU A 280 22.06 -13.87 16.12
N THR A 281 21.39 -13.65 17.25
CA THR A 281 22.05 -13.71 18.57
C THR A 281 22.53 -15.12 18.94
N VAL A 282 21.85 -16.14 18.41
CA VAL A 282 22.18 -17.57 18.63
C VAL A 282 22.05 -18.32 17.30
N ALA A 283 23.05 -19.15 16.96
CA ALA A 283 22.99 -20.07 15.82
C ALA A 283 21.85 -21.09 16.00
N ARG A 284 20.92 -21.18 15.06
CA ARG A 284 19.76 -22.07 15.14
C ARG A 284 19.12 -22.37 13.80
N GLN A 285 18.43 -23.49 13.71
CA GLN A 285 17.70 -24.00 12.57
C GLN A 285 16.23 -24.26 12.91
N TYR A 286 15.35 -24.41 11.89
CA TYR A 286 13.91 -24.69 12.04
C TYR A 286 13.18 -23.63 12.88
N LEU A 287 13.55 -22.38 12.73
CA LEU A 287 12.92 -21.24 13.35
C LEU A 287 11.69 -20.78 12.55
N GLY A 288 10.84 -19.95 13.13
CA GLY A 288 9.79 -19.22 12.44
C GLY A 288 10.22 -17.80 12.14
N ALA A 289 9.66 -17.17 11.11
CA ALA A 289 9.92 -15.77 10.80
C ALA A 289 8.64 -15.01 10.48
N CYS A 290 8.60 -13.74 10.88
CA CYS A 290 7.54 -12.80 10.51
C CYS A 290 8.12 -11.38 10.41
N ALA A 291 7.43 -10.48 9.71
CA ALA A 291 7.92 -9.13 9.54
C ALA A 291 6.80 -8.09 9.48
N SER A 292 7.18 -6.84 9.73
CA SER A 292 6.48 -5.64 9.27
C SER A 292 7.24 -5.03 8.09
N SER A 293 6.78 -3.88 7.59
CA SER A 293 7.49 -3.13 6.55
C SER A 293 8.91 -2.68 6.97
N THR A 294 9.21 -2.64 8.27
CA THR A 294 10.47 -2.09 8.79
C THR A 294 11.29 -3.06 9.61
N ARG A 295 10.67 -4.07 10.21
CA ARG A 295 11.32 -4.98 11.17
C ARG A 295 10.98 -6.43 10.88
N ALA A 296 12.00 -7.29 10.91
CA ALA A 296 11.87 -8.74 10.89
C ALA A 296 12.07 -9.32 12.28
N LEU A 297 11.30 -10.34 12.62
CA LEU A 297 11.43 -11.15 13.83
C LEU A 297 11.67 -12.60 13.45
N PHE A 298 12.62 -13.25 14.18
CA PHE A 298 12.96 -14.65 14.03
C PHE A 298 12.79 -15.34 15.38
N GLY A 299 11.90 -16.32 15.49
CA GLY A 299 11.52 -16.92 16.77
C GLY A 299 11.71 -18.42 16.86
N GLY A 300 12.09 -18.91 18.04
CA GLY A 300 12.27 -20.33 18.32
C GLY A 300 13.41 -20.98 17.54
N GLY A 301 13.28 -22.27 17.28
CA GLY A 301 14.26 -23.06 16.54
C GLY A 301 15.01 -24.06 17.42
N GLN A 302 16.04 -24.66 16.86
CA GLN A 302 16.94 -25.61 17.51
C GLN A 302 18.36 -25.11 17.42
N ASP A 303 19.06 -25.03 18.54
CA ASP A 303 20.45 -24.58 18.61
C ASP A 303 21.46 -25.67 18.20
N ALA A 304 22.75 -25.33 18.21
CA ALA A 304 23.85 -26.24 17.88
C ALA A 304 23.98 -27.43 18.84
N SER A 305 23.41 -27.38 20.05
CA SER A 305 23.39 -28.49 21.02
C SER A 305 22.18 -29.43 20.80
N ASN A 306 21.37 -29.19 19.78
CA ASN A 306 20.08 -29.82 19.49
C ASN A 306 18.99 -29.52 20.54
N ALA A 307 19.13 -28.46 21.35
CA ALA A 307 18.09 -28.01 22.24
C ALA A 307 17.10 -27.07 21.51
N ASN A 308 15.81 -27.25 21.78
CA ASN A 308 14.82 -26.28 21.33
C ASN A 308 14.95 -25.01 22.18
N VAL A 309 14.80 -23.85 21.53
CA VAL A 309 14.89 -22.53 22.18
C VAL A 309 13.60 -21.72 21.99
N ASN A 310 13.42 -20.69 22.81
CA ASN A 310 12.28 -19.77 22.75
C ASN A 310 12.67 -18.34 22.34
N VAL A 311 13.95 -18.08 22.10
CA VAL A 311 14.47 -16.74 21.75
C VAL A 311 13.77 -16.17 20.53
N ILE A 312 13.42 -14.88 20.59
CA ILE A 312 12.97 -14.07 19.45
C ILE A 312 14.03 -13.01 19.17
N ASP A 313 14.62 -13.02 17.99
CA ASP A 313 15.55 -12.01 17.51
C ASP A 313 14.85 -11.01 16.59
N SER A 314 15.37 -9.78 16.54
CA SER A 314 14.88 -8.73 15.65
C SER A 314 15.96 -8.03 14.87
N VAL A 315 15.67 -7.65 13.62
CA VAL A 315 16.49 -6.76 12.81
C VAL A 315 15.65 -5.66 12.16
N THR A 316 16.28 -4.50 11.93
CA THR A 316 15.68 -3.44 11.09
C THR A 316 15.96 -3.77 9.62
N ILE A 317 14.93 -4.07 8.81
CA ILE A 317 15.09 -4.60 7.44
C ILE A 317 15.86 -3.65 6.51
N ALA A 318 15.73 -2.33 6.68
CA ALA A 318 16.35 -1.34 5.79
C ALA A 318 17.88 -1.24 5.93
N THR A 319 18.43 -1.60 7.09
CA THR A 319 19.87 -1.44 7.41
C THR A 319 20.47 -2.79 7.79
N THR A 320 21.59 -3.16 7.17
CA THR A 320 22.36 -4.37 7.53
C THR A 320 22.93 -4.25 8.94
N GLY A 321 23.03 -5.37 9.63
CA GLY A 321 23.59 -5.47 10.98
C GLY A 321 23.05 -6.68 11.73
N ASN A 322 23.68 -7.00 12.85
CA ASN A 322 23.33 -8.15 13.66
C ASN A 322 21.98 -7.95 14.36
N ALA A 323 21.29 -9.04 14.61
CA ALA A 323 20.04 -9.05 15.34
C ALA A 323 20.26 -8.68 16.82
N ALA A 324 19.21 -8.11 17.39
CA ALA A 324 19.11 -7.86 18.82
C ALA A 324 18.02 -8.77 19.41
N ASP A 325 18.22 -9.16 20.66
CA ASP A 325 17.20 -9.87 21.44
C ASP A 325 15.91 -9.03 21.51
N TRP A 326 14.77 -9.67 21.24
CA TRP A 326 13.46 -9.02 21.21
C TRP A 326 12.57 -9.49 22.36
N GLY A 327 12.81 -10.71 22.84
CA GLY A 327 12.06 -11.39 23.89
C GLY A 327 11.95 -12.88 23.63
N ASP A 328 10.97 -13.53 24.23
CA ASP A 328 10.82 -14.98 24.23
C ASP A 328 9.43 -15.44 23.76
N LEU A 329 9.36 -16.58 23.08
CA LEU A 329 8.15 -17.38 22.93
C LEU A 329 7.72 -17.96 24.29
N ILE A 330 6.45 -18.36 24.40
CA ILE A 330 5.90 -18.95 25.63
C ILE A 330 6.63 -20.25 26.01
N ALA A 331 7.13 -21.00 25.05
CA ALA A 331 7.83 -22.27 25.25
C ALA A 331 8.93 -22.51 24.23
N ASN A 332 9.94 -23.29 24.61
CA ASN A 332 10.96 -23.76 23.67
C ASN A 332 10.34 -24.64 22.59
N THR A 333 10.49 -24.26 21.33
CA THR A 333 9.91 -25.00 20.20
C THR A 333 10.71 -24.81 18.92
N ARG A 334 10.57 -25.75 17.97
CA ARG A 334 11.16 -25.70 16.64
C ARG A 334 10.16 -26.15 15.57
N ALA A 335 10.50 -25.95 14.32
CA ALA A 335 9.70 -26.32 13.14
C ALA A 335 8.29 -25.71 13.21
N LEU A 336 8.23 -24.46 13.65
CA LEU A 336 7.04 -23.64 13.79
C LEU A 336 6.86 -22.75 12.56
N GLY A 337 5.63 -22.33 12.30
CA GLY A 337 5.34 -21.33 11.27
C GLY A 337 5.34 -19.92 11.83
N GLY A 338 5.68 -18.93 10.98
CA GLY A 338 5.60 -17.51 11.31
C GLY A 338 4.72 -16.76 10.30
N CYS A 339 3.94 -15.80 10.79
CA CYS A 339 3.17 -14.88 9.95
C CYS A 339 2.92 -13.57 10.72
N SER A 340 2.34 -12.56 10.09
CA SER A 340 2.02 -11.30 10.76
C SER A 340 0.72 -10.69 10.22
N ASN A 341 0.04 -9.86 11.01
CA ASN A 341 -1.02 -8.98 10.52
C ASN A 341 -0.43 -7.71 9.86
N ALA A 342 0.89 -7.62 9.83
CA ALA A 342 1.66 -6.59 9.17
C ALA A 342 2.31 -7.11 7.88
N THR A 343 1.92 -8.33 7.41
CA THR A 343 2.24 -8.80 6.07
C THR A 343 1.64 -7.83 5.08
N ALA A 344 2.50 -6.98 4.56
CA ALA A 344 2.07 -5.81 3.87
C ALA A 344 1.18 -4.87 4.72
N ALA A 345 1.63 -4.44 5.89
CA ALA A 345 1.57 -3.03 6.18
C ALA A 345 2.57 -2.26 5.27
N VAL A 346 2.85 -2.78 4.11
CA VAL A 346 2.60 -2.09 2.89
C VAL A 346 1.09 -1.85 2.90
N GLN A 347 0.62 -0.67 3.25
CA GLN A 347 -0.48 0.00 2.53
C GLN A 347 -0.41 -0.60 1.13
N PRO A 348 -1.45 -1.31 0.60
CA PRO A 348 -1.30 -1.99 -0.65
C PRO A 348 -0.47 -1.08 -1.53
N THR A 349 0.80 -1.47 -1.78
CA THR A 349 1.64 -0.67 -2.67
C THR A 349 0.84 -0.73 -3.91
N PRO A 350 0.38 0.41 -4.36
CA PRO A 350 -0.60 0.47 -5.40
C PRO A 350 -0.06 -0.33 -6.59
N THR A 351 -0.42 -1.60 -6.64
CA THR A 351 -0.05 -2.51 -7.73
C THR A 351 -0.87 -2.25 -8.97
N SER A 352 -1.82 -1.29 -8.89
CA SER A 352 -2.46 -0.79 -10.09
C SER A 352 -1.56 0.26 -10.73
N SER A 353 -1.33 0.10 -12.01
CA SER A 353 -0.68 1.11 -12.84
C SER A 353 -1.45 2.45 -12.89
N GLU A 354 -2.63 2.53 -12.27
CA GLU A 354 -3.57 3.64 -12.37
C GLU A 354 -4.14 4.04 -11.01
N MET A 355 -3.47 4.95 -10.31
CA MET A 355 -3.92 5.46 -9.02
C MET A 355 -4.16 6.96 -9.03
N ALA A 356 -5.21 7.37 -8.33
CA ALA A 356 -5.45 8.77 -7.98
C ALA A 356 -5.17 9.00 -6.50
N PHE A 357 -4.52 10.11 -6.20
CA PHE A 357 -4.21 10.58 -4.85
C PHE A 357 -4.96 11.88 -4.58
N PHE A 358 -5.56 11.97 -3.41
CA PHE A 358 -6.29 13.14 -2.91
C PHE A 358 -5.67 13.58 -1.60
N PHE A 359 -5.39 14.89 -1.44
CA PHE A 359 -4.62 15.37 -0.31
C PHE A 359 -5.04 16.77 0.13
N GLY A 360 -4.82 17.05 1.43
CA GLY A 360 -5.16 18.31 2.04
C GLY A 360 -6.66 18.58 2.09
N GLY A 361 -7.03 19.84 2.15
CA GLY A 361 -8.41 20.30 2.18
C GLY A 361 -8.84 20.89 3.53
N ILE A 362 -10.08 21.36 3.61
CA ILE A 362 -10.65 22.02 4.79
C ILE A 362 -11.81 21.20 5.34
N THR A 363 -11.80 20.91 6.62
CA THR A 363 -12.86 20.54 7.56
C THR A 363 -12.35 19.75 8.77
N PRO A 364 -11.63 20.33 9.71
CA PRO A 364 -10.67 21.44 9.62
C PRO A 364 -9.51 21.15 8.67
N TYR A 365 -8.54 22.02 8.49
CA TYR A 365 -7.38 21.80 7.62
C TYR A 365 -6.80 20.40 7.78
N GLN A 366 -6.66 19.69 6.66
CA GLN A 366 -6.31 18.26 6.63
C GLN A 366 -4.83 18.04 6.29
N ARG A 367 -4.26 16.97 6.87
CA ARG A 367 -2.94 16.44 6.52
C ARG A 367 -3.03 15.19 5.66
N ALA A 368 -4.14 14.46 5.75
CA ALA A 368 -4.29 13.16 5.15
C ALA A 368 -4.11 13.18 3.63
N ILE A 369 -3.36 12.22 3.14
CA ILE A 369 -3.26 11.83 1.73
C ILE A 369 -4.00 10.52 1.60
N SER A 370 -5.03 10.46 0.76
CA SER A 370 -5.75 9.23 0.44
C SER A 370 -5.62 8.88 -1.03
N TYR A 371 -5.83 7.64 -1.39
CA TYR A 371 -5.76 7.19 -2.77
C TYR A 371 -6.87 6.19 -3.13
N ILE A 372 -7.13 6.06 -4.42
CA ILE A 372 -8.00 5.05 -5.03
C ILE A 372 -7.26 4.33 -6.16
N ASN A 373 -7.70 3.12 -6.48
CA ASN A 373 -7.39 2.48 -7.75
C ASN A 373 -8.41 2.95 -8.80
N ILE A 374 -7.98 3.71 -9.81
CA ILE A 374 -8.90 4.30 -10.81
C ILE A 374 -9.62 3.23 -11.64
N ALA A 375 -9.02 2.05 -11.83
CA ALA A 375 -9.59 0.98 -12.63
C ALA A 375 -10.80 0.28 -11.97
N THR A 376 -10.87 0.30 -10.63
CA THR A 376 -11.92 -0.40 -9.85
C THR A 376 -12.62 0.56 -8.91
N THR A 377 -13.97 0.60 -8.96
CA THR A 377 -14.77 1.42 -8.04
C THR A 377 -14.59 0.99 -6.58
N GLY A 378 -14.63 1.94 -5.66
CA GLY A 378 -14.49 1.72 -4.23
C GLY A 378 -14.02 2.97 -3.50
N ASN A 379 -14.05 2.92 -2.18
CA ASN A 379 -13.69 4.04 -1.33
C ASN A 379 -12.18 4.27 -1.32
N SER A 380 -11.77 5.51 -1.06
CA SER A 380 -10.36 5.84 -0.92
C SER A 380 -9.77 5.27 0.38
N ILE A 381 -8.47 5.02 0.33
CA ILE A 381 -7.69 4.46 1.44
C ILE A 381 -6.61 5.48 1.84
N LEU A 382 -6.29 5.55 3.12
CA LEU A 382 -5.22 6.43 3.62
C LEU A 382 -3.86 5.99 3.04
N PHE A 383 -3.08 6.94 2.54
CA PHE A 383 -1.72 6.71 2.04
C PHE A 383 -0.64 7.20 3.03
N GLY A 384 -0.86 8.32 3.66
CA GLY A 384 0.05 8.98 4.60
C GLY A 384 -0.40 10.41 4.89
N ASP A 385 0.51 11.24 5.38
CA ASP A 385 0.23 12.62 5.78
C ASP A 385 1.15 13.63 5.09
N LEU A 386 0.63 14.83 4.83
CA LEU A 386 1.39 16.03 4.55
C LEU A 386 2.24 16.41 5.77
N SER A 387 3.32 17.15 5.60
CA SER A 387 4.17 17.63 6.69
C SER A 387 3.43 18.57 7.66
N GLY A 388 2.37 19.26 7.19
CA GLY A 388 1.47 20.13 7.94
C GLY A 388 0.05 20.06 7.37
N ALA A 389 -0.95 20.44 8.18
CA ALA A 389 -2.33 20.57 7.70
C ALA A 389 -2.41 21.73 6.69
N ASN A 390 -2.90 21.48 5.48
CA ASN A 390 -2.85 22.43 4.38
C ASN A 390 -4.07 22.29 3.47
N ALA A 391 -4.45 23.38 2.80
CA ALA A 391 -5.50 23.39 1.77
C ALA A 391 -5.06 24.29 0.60
N TYR A 392 -5.84 24.33 -0.47
CA TYR A 392 -5.56 25.17 -1.64
C TYR A 392 -4.26 24.81 -2.37
N MET A 393 -3.76 23.60 -2.22
CA MET A 393 -2.53 23.11 -2.86
C MET A 393 -2.78 22.79 -4.34
N ALA A 394 -1.72 22.58 -5.10
CA ALA A 394 -1.76 21.95 -6.40
C ALA A 394 -0.97 20.65 -6.41
N GLY A 395 -1.41 19.70 -7.23
CA GLY A 395 -0.74 18.41 -7.43
C GLY A 395 -0.26 18.21 -8.86
N CYS A 396 0.86 17.53 -8.99
CA CYS A 396 1.34 16.95 -10.25
C CYS A 396 2.09 15.65 -9.94
N GLY A 397 2.43 14.87 -10.95
CA GLY A 397 3.10 13.60 -10.70
C GLY A 397 3.81 13.01 -11.92
N SER A 398 4.61 12.01 -11.66
CA SER A 398 5.16 11.08 -12.64
C SER A 398 4.64 9.67 -12.31
N SER A 399 5.10 8.65 -13.03
CA SER A 399 4.78 7.26 -12.69
C SER A 399 5.32 6.82 -11.31
N THR A 400 6.24 7.58 -10.70
CA THR A 400 6.91 7.20 -9.44
C THR A 400 6.71 8.18 -8.29
N ARG A 401 6.40 9.45 -8.56
CA ARG A 401 6.28 10.51 -7.55
C ARG A 401 5.01 11.33 -7.71
N GLY A 402 4.34 11.60 -6.59
CA GLY A 402 3.35 12.66 -6.46
C GLY A 402 4.00 13.88 -5.80
N VAL A 403 3.80 15.06 -6.36
CA VAL A 403 4.38 16.32 -5.88
C VAL A 403 3.24 17.30 -5.57
N PHE A 404 3.30 17.94 -4.42
CA PHE A 404 2.28 18.83 -3.86
C PHE A 404 2.91 20.18 -3.56
N ALA A 405 2.33 21.27 -4.04
CA ALA A 405 2.93 22.59 -3.98
C ALA A 405 2.00 23.69 -3.50
N GLY A 406 2.56 24.65 -2.75
CA GLY A 406 1.85 25.83 -2.26
C GLY A 406 0.79 25.52 -1.22
N GLY A 407 -0.23 26.35 -1.16
CA GLY A 407 -1.38 26.18 -0.28
C GLY A 407 -1.49 27.25 0.80
N TYR A 408 -2.30 26.94 1.85
CA TYR A 408 -2.59 27.81 2.97
C TYR A 408 -2.70 26.99 4.26
N ASP A 409 -1.88 27.32 5.24
CA ASP A 409 -1.82 26.66 6.57
C ASP A 409 -2.02 27.65 7.75
N GLY A 410 -2.69 28.75 7.49
CA GLY A 410 -2.81 29.95 8.35
C GLY A 410 -2.17 31.17 7.70
N GLY A 411 -1.40 30.96 6.63
CA GLY A 411 -0.82 31.91 5.70
C GLY A 411 -0.53 31.23 4.38
N TYR A 412 -0.35 31.98 3.29
CA TYR A 412 0.09 31.38 2.03
C TYR A 412 1.51 30.82 2.16
N VAL A 413 1.72 29.59 1.66
CA VAL A 413 3.01 28.92 1.73
C VAL A 413 3.59 28.67 0.33
N ASN A 414 4.91 28.59 0.24
CA ASN A 414 5.62 28.25 -0.99
C ASN A 414 6.23 26.84 -0.97
N SER A 415 6.04 26.07 0.09
CA SER A 415 6.61 24.73 0.24
C SER A 415 6.13 23.78 -0.86
N ILE A 416 7.06 22.98 -1.38
CA ILE A 416 6.79 21.85 -2.24
C ILE A 416 7.17 20.58 -1.49
N GLN A 417 6.27 19.59 -1.48
CA GLN A 417 6.43 18.30 -0.82
C GLN A 417 6.19 17.18 -1.84
N TYR A 418 6.72 16.00 -1.60
CA TYR A 418 6.47 14.85 -2.45
C TYR A 418 6.31 13.55 -1.68
N VAL A 419 5.66 12.58 -2.32
CA VAL A 419 5.62 11.17 -1.93
C VAL A 419 6.18 10.31 -3.06
N THR A 420 6.69 9.14 -2.72
CA THR A 420 7.02 8.08 -3.69
C THR A 420 5.85 7.11 -3.73
N PHE A 421 5.23 6.89 -4.87
CA PHE A 421 4.02 6.06 -4.98
C PHE A 421 4.24 4.60 -4.61
N ALA A 422 5.44 4.08 -4.80
CA ALA A 422 5.76 2.69 -4.46
C ALA A 422 5.81 2.41 -2.94
N THR A 423 5.83 3.44 -2.11
CA THR A 423 5.90 3.28 -0.65
C THR A 423 4.92 4.23 0.02
N ALA A 424 3.88 3.68 0.65
CA ALA A 424 2.99 4.49 1.47
C ALA A 424 3.75 5.19 2.60
N GLY A 425 3.37 6.40 2.92
CA GLY A 425 4.00 7.17 3.98
C GLY A 425 3.81 8.67 3.83
N ASN A 426 4.42 9.39 4.75
CA ASN A 426 4.32 10.83 4.84
C ASN A 426 5.17 11.53 3.78
N THR A 427 4.81 12.78 3.48
CA THR A 427 5.57 13.59 2.55
C THR A 427 6.97 13.92 3.03
N THR A 428 7.87 14.06 2.06
CA THR A 428 9.22 14.60 2.23
C THR A 428 9.30 15.97 1.56
N SER A 429 10.13 16.86 2.10
CA SER A 429 10.37 18.19 1.51
C SER A 429 11.01 18.03 0.12
N PHE A 430 10.48 18.77 -0.85
CA PHE A 430 11.00 18.82 -2.23
C PHE A 430 11.80 20.11 -2.48
N GLY A 431 11.27 21.25 -2.08
CA GLY A 431 11.80 22.60 -2.31
C GLY A 431 10.71 23.65 -2.14
N ASN A 432 10.83 24.79 -2.83
CA ASN A 432 9.89 25.91 -2.72
C ASN A 432 9.48 26.46 -4.10
N LEU A 433 8.23 26.93 -4.23
CA LEU A 433 7.77 27.79 -5.31
C LEU A 433 8.50 29.14 -5.28
N THR A 434 8.49 29.86 -6.40
CA THR A 434 9.07 31.21 -6.47
C THR A 434 8.25 32.23 -5.67
N VAL A 435 6.94 32.00 -5.51
CA VAL A 435 6.01 32.86 -4.75
C VAL A 435 5.12 31.97 -3.86
N ALA A 436 4.96 32.36 -2.58
CA ALA A 436 4.01 31.74 -1.66
C ALA A 436 2.57 32.03 -2.12
N ARG A 437 1.79 30.99 -2.41
CA ARG A 437 0.43 31.10 -2.95
C ARG A 437 -0.40 29.83 -2.79
N GLY A 438 -1.71 29.98 -2.73
CA GLY A 438 -2.70 28.90 -2.72
C GLY A 438 -3.65 29.00 -3.92
N LYS A 439 -4.60 28.07 -4.05
CA LYS A 439 -5.60 27.98 -5.14
C LYS A 439 -4.99 27.99 -6.54
N LEU A 440 -3.77 27.45 -6.67
CA LEU A 440 -3.04 27.32 -7.92
C LEU A 440 -3.40 26.00 -8.61
N ALA A 441 -3.06 25.84 -9.87
CA ALA A 441 -3.24 24.60 -10.63
C ALA A 441 -1.90 23.94 -10.96
N GLY A 442 -1.88 22.60 -11.07
CA GLY A 442 -0.67 21.83 -11.35
C GLY A 442 -0.87 20.81 -12.46
N CYS A 443 0.00 20.82 -13.47
CA CYS A 443 0.05 19.85 -14.55
C CYS A 443 1.49 19.38 -14.79
N ASN A 444 1.70 18.39 -15.64
CA ASN A 444 3.04 17.85 -15.86
C ASN A 444 3.21 17.13 -17.21
N SER A 445 4.46 16.88 -17.56
CA SER A 445 4.89 15.77 -18.40
C SER A 445 5.48 14.67 -17.50
N SER A 446 5.99 13.59 -18.09
CA SER A 446 6.66 12.51 -17.33
C SER A 446 7.89 13.00 -16.52
N THR A 447 8.46 14.15 -16.83
CA THR A 447 9.69 14.67 -16.20
C THR A 447 9.55 16.03 -15.54
N ARG A 448 8.66 16.88 -16.01
CA ARG A 448 8.51 18.28 -15.57
C ARG A 448 7.14 18.50 -14.96
N GLY A 449 7.08 19.00 -13.71
CA GLY A 449 5.88 19.51 -13.06
C GLY A 449 5.78 21.02 -13.26
N VAL A 450 4.59 21.53 -13.50
CA VAL A 450 4.31 22.96 -13.73
C VAL A 450 3.18 23.40 -12.80
N PHE A 451 3.32 24.56 -12.18
CA PHE A 451 2.35 25.16 -11.26
C PHE A 451 2.00 26.58 -11.70
N ALA A 452 0.73 26.86 -11.92
CA ALA A 452 0.29 28.12 -12.54
C ALA A 452 -0.81 28.84 -11.74
N GLY A 453 -0.78 30.18 -11.78
CA GLY A 453 -1.78 31.03 -11.16
C GLY A 453 -1.77 30.98 -9.63
N GLY A 454 -2.92 31.26 -9.02
CA GLY A 454 -3.15 31.20 -7.60
C GLY A 454 -3.38 32.57 -6.95
N ASP A 455 -3.42 32.55 -5.62
CA ASP A 455 -3.67 33.70 -4.75
C ASP A 455 -2.55 33.80 -3.69
N SER A 456 -1.98 34.98 -3.52
CA SER A 456 -0.96 35.31 -2.50
C SER A 456 -1.39 36.48 -1.62
N GLY A 457 -2.68 36.78 -1.59
CA GLY A 457 -3.29 38.04 -1.14
C GLY A 457 -3.55 39.00 -2.31
N VAL A 458 -2.98 38.69 -3.47
CA VAL A 458 -3.30 39.23 -4.79
C VAL A 458 -3.22 38.10 -5.82
N GLU A 459 -3.99 38.20 -6.87
CA GLU A 459 -4.07 37.20 -7.95
C GLU A 459 -2.72 37.08 -8.65
N GLN A 460 -2.32 35.83 -8.92
CA GLN A 460 -1.03 35.50 -9.54
C GLN A 460 -1.21 35.03 -10.98
N GLY A 461 -0.38 35.59 -11.89
CA GLY A 461 -0.21 35.05 -13.23
C GLY A 461 1.02 34.13 -13.36
N THR A 462 1.83 34.02 -12.31
CA THR A 462 3.11 33.30 -12.32
C THR A 462 2.92 31.83 -12.65
N ILE A 463 3.78 31.32 -13.54
CA ILE A 463 3.95 29.90 -13.81
C ILE A 463 5.35 29.48 -13.34
N ASP A 464 5.41 28.48 -12.48
CA ASP A 464 6.65 27.85 -11.99
C ASP A 464 6.80 26.43 -12.54
N TYR A 465 8.02 25.93 -12.62
CA TYR A 465 8.27 24.52 -12.97
C TYR A 465 9.36 23.88 -12.11
N ILE A 466 9.29 22.56 -12.01
CA ILE A 466 10.26 21.69 -11.35
C ILE A 466 10.63 20.51 -12.27
N THR A 467 11.77 19.89 -11.99
CA THR A 467 12.10 18.54 -12.51
C THR A 467 11.65 17.52 -11.48
N ILE A 468 10.64 16.68 -11.79
CA ILE A 468 9.98 15.80 -10.81
C ILE A 468 10.96 14.80 -10.16
N ALA A 469 11.94 14.30 -10.91
CA ALA A 469 12.89 13.29 -10.43
C ALA A 469 13.92 13.81 -9.42
N SER A 470 14.19 15.12 -9.38
CA SER A 470 15.20 15.73 -8.50
C SER A 470 14.61 16.82 -7.62
N THR A 471 14.85 16.74 -6.31
CA THR A 471 14.44 17.77 -5.35
C THR A 471 15.17 19.10 -5.60
N GLY A 472 14.49 20.20 -5.37
CA GLY A 472 15.02 21.55 -5.54
C GLY A 472 13.91 22.60 -5.64
N ASN A 473 14.27 23.86 -5.58
CA ASN A 473 13.32 24.95 -5.73
C ASN A 473 12.78 25.04 -7.16
N ALA A 474 11.56 25.47 -7.32
CA ALA A 474 10.98 25.77 -8.60
C ALA A 474 11.66 26.96 -9.27
N THR A 475 11.63 26.95 -10.59
CA THR A 475 12.14 28.02 -11.45
C THR A 475 10.97 28.67 -12.17
N ASN A 476 11.03 29.97 -12.38
CA ASN A 476 10.02 30.68 -13.15
C ASN A 476 9.95 30.15 -14.58
N PHE A 477 8.76 29.84 -15.03
CA PHE A 477 8.45 29.34 -16.38
C PHE A 477 8.00 30.47 -17.32
N GLY A 478 7.15 31.37 -16.81
CA GLY A 478 6.48 32.45 -17.53
C GLY A 478 5.22 32.91 -16.79
N SER A 479 4.23 33.39 -17.51
CA SER A 479 2.98 33.89 -16.94
C SER A 479 1.76 33.43 -17.74
N LEU A 480 0.61 33.27 -17.08
CA LEU A 480 -0.70 33.14 -17.70
C LEU A 480 -1.06 34.43 -18.48
N THR A 481 -2.01 34.34 -19.39
CA THR A 481 -2.54 35.52 -20.12
C THR A 481 -3.25 36.49 -19.18
N VAL A 482 -3.92 35.96 -18.13
CA VAL A 482 -4.61 36.72 -17.08
C VAL A 482 -4.25 36.14 -15.71
N ALA A 483 -3.88 36.99 -14.73
CA ALA A 483 -3.67 36.59 -13.36
C ALA A 483 -4.99 36.14 -12.72
N ARG A 484 -5.02 34.92 -12.14
CA ARG A 484 -6.25 34.32 -11.61
C ARG A 484 -5.99 33.13 -10.69
N PHE A 485 -6.95 32.79 -9.85
CA PHE A 485 -6.93 31.63 -8.93
C PHE A 485 -8.12 30.70 -9.17
N GLY A 486 -8.09 29.50 -8.58
CA GLY A 486 -9.19 28.53 -8.65
C GLY A 486 -9.42 27.96 -10.04
N LEU A 487 -8.35 27.81 -10.82
CA LEU A 487 -8.33 27.32 -12.18
C LEU A 487 -8.13 25.79 -12.22
N ALA A 488 -8.64 25.14 -13.23
CA ALA A 488 -8.37 23.74 -13.56
C ALA A 488 -7.07 23.60 -14.36
N SER A 489 -6.46 22.41 -14.33
CA SER A 489 -5.35 22.08 -15.20
C SER A 489 -5.43 20.66 -15.74
N MET A 490 -4.89 20.46 -16.93
CA MET A 490 -4.75 19.19 -17.62
C MET A 490 -3.55 19.22 -18.55
N SER A 491 -3.04 18.06 -18.94
CA SER A 491 -1.88 18.03 -19.83
C SER A 491 -1.85 16.82 -20.76
N SER A 492 -1.06 16.95 -21.82
CA SER A 492 -0.45 15.86 -22.56
C SER A 492 1.05 15.82 -22.25
N SER A 493 1.79 14.90 -22.85
CA SER A 493 3.26 14.84 -22.70
C SER A 493 3.98 16.13 -23.13
N THR A 494 3.35 16.98 -23.91
CA THR A 494 3.94 18.19 -24.51
C THR A 494 3.26 19.49 -24.14
N ARG A 495 1.95 19.47 -23.88
CA ARG A 495 1.15 20.68 -23.68
C ARG A 495 0.48 20.66 -22.30
N GLY A 496 0.65 21.73 -21.51
CA GLY A 496 -0.12 22.02 -20.30
C GLY A 496 -1.23 23.04 -20.63
N VAL A 497 -2.43 22.81 -20.10
CA VAL A 497 -3.61 23.66 -20.31
C VAL A 497 -4.17 24.09 -18.97
N PHE A 498 -4.58 25.35 -18.86
CA PHE A 498 -5.14 25.97 -17.65
C PHE A 498 -6.47 26.64 -17.99
N ALA A 499 -7.55 26.30 -17.29
CA ALA A 499 -8.89 26.67 -17.69
C ALA A 499 -9.69 27.31 -16.54
N GLY A 500 -10.47 28.34 -16.85
CA GLY A 500 -11.30 29.08 -15.90
C GLY A 500 -10.48 29.80 -14.83
N GLY A 501 -11.06 29.98 -13.67
CA GLY A 501 -10.51 30.75 -12.55
C GLY A 501 -11.18 32.11 -12.40
N ALA A 502 -10.78 32.84 -11.36
CA ALA A 502 -11.31 34.18 -11.08
C ALA A 502 -10.21 35.14 -10.62
N ASP A 503 -10.44 36.42 -10.77
CA ASP A 503 -9.84 37.42 -9.88
C ASP A 503 -10.78 37.69 -8.67
N SER A 504 -10.46 38.67 -7.85
CA SER A 504 -11.26 39.03 -6.67
C SER A 504 -12.68 39.49 -7.01
N SER A 505 -12.98 39.76 -8.27
CA SER A 505 -14.21 40.45 -8.69
C SER A 505 -15.00 39.64 -9.73
N ILE A 506 -14.33 38.90 -10.64
CA ILE A 506 -14.94 38.34 -11.84
C ILE A 506 -14.42 36.92 -12.10
N PRO A 507 -15.31 35.92 -12.31
CA PRO A 507 -14.91 34.63 -12.87
C PRO A 507 -14.60 34.76 -14.37
N TYR A 508 -13.76 33.87 -14.89
CA TYR A 508 -13.29 33.83 -16.28
C TYR A 508 -13.65 32.52 -16.98
N ASN A 509 -13.91 32.60 -18.28
CA ASN A 509 -14.03 31.43 -19.15
C ASN A 509 -12.73 31.10 -19.91
N VAL A 510 -11.66 31.87 -19.74
CA VAL A 510 -10.39 31.78 -20.47
C VAL A 510 -9.74 30.42 -20.29
N ILE A 511 -9.26 29.85 -21.38
CA ILE A 511 -8.38 28.67 -21.40
C ILE A 511 -7.02 29.08 -21.97
N ASP A 512 -5.95 28.86 -21.22
CA ASP A 512 -4.56 29.10 -21.63
C ASP A 512 -3.81 27.80 -21.85
N TYR A 513 -2.77 27.81 -22.69
CA TYR A 513 -1.85 26.68 -22.80
C TYR A 513 -0.38 27.10 -22.87
N ILE A 514 0.47 26.15 -22.51
CA ILE A 514 1.94 26.22 -22.61
C ILE A 514 2.50 24.99 -23.31
N THR A 515 3.68 25.12 -23.89
CA THR A 515 4.51 23.96 -24.27
C THR A 515 5.40 23.58 -23.09
N ILE A 516 5.17 22.43 -22.43
CA ILE A 516 5.83 22.08 -21.14
C ILE A 516 7.35 22.03 -21.25
N ALA A 517 7.90 21.63 -22.40
CA ALA A 517 9.34 21.49 -22.58
C ALA A 517 10.12 22.81 -22.65
N SER A 518 9.46 23.91 -23.06
CA SER A 518 10.10 25.21 -23.25
C SER A 518 9.44 26.30 -22.40
N THR A 519 10.23 27.06 -21.65
CA THR A 519 9.76 28.20 -20.86
C THR A 519 9.22 29.33 -21.73
N GLY A 520 8.21 30.02 -21.27
CA GLY A 520 7.55 31.13 -21.96
C GLY A 520 6.16 31.42 -21.39
N ASN A 521 5.59 32.52 -21.78
CA ASN A 521 4.24 32.88 -21.38
C ASN A 521 3.21 31.93 -22.01
N ALA A 522 2.08 31.74 -21.34
CA ALA A 522 0.95 31.05 -21.88
C ALA A 522 0.34 31.78 -23.08
N THR A 523 -0.29 31.03 -23.94
CA THR A 523 -1.01 31.51 -25.12
C THR A 523 -2.48 31.13 -24.97
N ASP A 524 -3.37 31.96 -25.51
CA ASP A 524 -4.79 31.67 -25.55
C ASP A 524 -5.09 30.36 -26.29
N PHE A 525 -5.93 29.52 -25.68
CA PHE A 525 -6.38 28.24 -26.24
C PHE A 525 -7.80 28.31 -26.75
N GLY A 526 -8.68 29.07 -26.08
CA GLY A 526 -10.12 29.20 -26.32
C GLY A 526 -10.85 29.44 -24.99
N ASP A 527 -12.14 29.12 -24.95
CA ASP A 527 -13.04 29.45 -23.84
C ASP A 527 -13.79 28.24 -23.28
N LEU A 528 -14.11 28.27 -22.00
CA LEU A 528 -15.13 27.43 -21.36
C LEU A 528 -16.53 27.80 -21.90
N LEU A 529 -17.51 26.94 -21.67
CA LEU A 529 -18.91 27.19 -22.03
C LEU A 529 -19.50 28.42 -21.34
N ALA A 530 -19.00 28.76 -20.15
CA ALA A 530 -19.36 29.93 -19.34
C ALA A 530 -18.24 30.28 -18.37
N ASP A 531 -18.27 31.50 -17.81
CA ASP A 531 -17.38 31.94 -16.75
C ASP A 531 -17.46 30.98 -15.56
N ASN A 532 -16.32 30.46 -15.09
CA ASN A 532 -16.30 29.47 -14.02
C ASN A 532 -14.97 29.49 -13.24
N PHE A 533 -15.02 29.18 -11.94
CA PHE A 533 -13.86 29.13 -11.07
C PHE A 533 -14.04 28.04 -10.00
N ASN A 534 -12.99 27.71 -9.26
CA ASN A 534 -12.94 26.58 -8.31
C ASN A 534 -13.31 25.26 -8.99
N VAL A 535 -12.89 25.11 -10.22
CA VAL A 535 -13.07 23.98 -11.10
C VAL A 535 -11.92 22.98 -10.92
N ALA A 536 -12.19 21.71 -11.20
CA ALA A 536 -11.15 20.67 -11.22
C ALA A 536 -10.89 20.17 -12.64
N GLY A 537 -9.64 19.83 -12.94
CA GLY A 537 -9.22 19.37 -14.26
C GLY A 537 -8.39 18.10 -14.22
N CYS A 538 -8.62 17.22 -15.18
CA CYS A 538 -7.83 16.01 -15.44
C CYS A 538 -8.07 15.57 -16.90
N GLY A 539 -7.48 14.45 -17.32
CA GLY A 539 -7.73 14.01 -18.70
C GLY A 539 -6.85 12.84 -19.12
N SER A 540 -6.96 12.47 -20.38
CA SER A 540 -6.03 11.58 -21.09
C SER A 540 -4.98 12.40 -21.83
N SER A 541 -4.05 11.74 -22.51
CA SER A 541 -3.08 12.41 -23.38
C SER A 541 -3.69 13.22 -24.54
N THR A 542 -4.98 13.01 -24.84
CA THR A 542 -5.66 13.65 -25.98
C THR A 542 -6.84 14.54 -25.58
N ARG A 543 -7.57 14.19 -24.52
CA ARG A 543 -8.78 14.88 -24.08
C ARG A 543 -8.64 15.38 -22.66
N GLY A 544 -8.79 16.68 -22.44
CA GLY A 544 -8.88 17.31 -21.13
C GLY A 544 -10.33 17.47 -20.70
N LEU A 545 -10.61 17.22 -19.43
CA LEU A 545 -11.92 17.34 -18.79
C LEU A 545 -11.87 18.40 -17.69
N ILE A 546 -12.87 19.23 -17.61
CA ILE A 546 -13.05 20.27 -16.59
C ILE A 546 -14.42 20.05 -15.95
N GLY A 547 -14.48 19.85 -14.62
CA GLY A 547 -15.72 19.53 -13.92
C GLY A 547 -16.01 20.42 -12.73
N GLY A 548 -17.32 20.63 -12.46
CA GLY A 548 -17.80 21.39 -11.31
C GLY A 548 -17.60 22.90 -11.44
N GLY A 549 -17.48 23.58 -10.28
CA GLY A 549 -17.16 25.00 -10.20
C GLY A 549 -18.28 25.86 -9.63
N ALA A 550 -18.00 27.15 -9.45
CA ALA A 550 -18.87 28.15 -8.78
C ALA A 550 -19.13 29.38 -9.67
N GLY A 551 -19.25 29.19 -10.98
CA GLY A 551 -19.53 30.26 -11.93
C GLY A 551 -21.00 30.47 -12.24
N THR A 552 -21.27 31.02 -13.41
CA THR A 552 -22.62 31.25 -13.92
C THR A 552 -23.32 29.97 -14.44
N SER A 553 -22.57 28.87 -14.62
CA SER A 553 -23.07 27.56 -14.96
C SER A 553 -23.47 26.76 -13.70
N GLN A 554 -24.30 25.73 -13.87
CA GLN A 554 -24.60 24.80 -12.79
C GLN A 554 -23.32 24.07 -12.38
N GLY A 555 -23.05 23.97 -11.08
CA GLY A 555 -21.81 23.38 -10.54
C GLY A 555 -21.63 21.88 -10.77
N ASN A 556 -22.49 21.23 -11.56
CA ASN A 556 -22.39 19.81 -11.94
C ASN A 556 -21.83 19.60 -13.36
N VAL A 557 -21.70 20.64 -14.19
CA VAL A 557 -21.28 20.48 -15.60
C VAL A 557 -19.86 19.96 -15.70
N ILE A 558 -19.66 18.95 -16.55
CA ILE A 558 -18.35 18.48 -17.03
C ILE A 558 -18.21 18.94 -18.49
N GLN A 559 -17.10 19.60 -18.79
CA GLN A 559 -16.75 20.07 -20.14
C GLN A 559 -15.46 19.38 -20.60
N TYR A 560 -15.24 19.31 -21.91
CA TYR A 560 -13.99 18.77 -22.45
C TYR A 560 -13.39 19.60 -23.57
N ILE A 561 -12.08 19.46 -23.73
CA ILE A 561 -11.29 19.99 -24.84
C ILE A 561 -10.46 18.89 -25.49
N THR A 562 -10.04 19.09 -26.72
CA THR A 562 -9.01 18.30 -27.39
C THR A 562 -7.67 18.98 -27.18
N ILE A 563 -6.78 18.41 -26.33
CA ILE A 563 -5.55 19.09 -25.88
C ILE A 563 -4.62 19.49 -27.03
N ALA A 564 -4.58 18.71 -28.12
CA ALA A 564 -3.67 18.93 -29.23
C ALA A 564 -4.08 20.15 -30.15
N SER A 565 -5.34 20.55 -30.13
CA SER A 565 -5.86 21.63 -30.98
C SER A 565 -6.57 22.70 -30.14
N THR A 566 -6.26 23.96 -30.39
CA THR A 566 -6.95 25.11 -29.79
C THR A 566 -8.43 25.16 -30.20
N GLY A 567 -9.27 25.62 -29.29
CA GLY A 567 -10.73 25.77 -29.51
C GLY A 567 -11.48 25.76 -28.18
N ASN A 568 -12.74 26.12 -28.22
CA ASN A 568 -13.60 26.22 -27.05
C ASN A 568 -13.95 24.84 -26.50
N ALA A 569 -14.25 24.79 -25.21
CA ALA A 569 -14.74 23.60 -24.55
C ALA A 569 -16.14 23.21 -25.07
N ILE A 570 -16.42 21.92 -24.98
CA ILE A 570 -17.67 21.29 -25.41
C ILE A 570 -18.27 20.57 -24.20
N ASP A 571 -19.59 20.53 -24.12
CA ASP A 571 -20.31 19.78 -23.08
C ASP A 571 -19.96 18.29 -23.14
N PHE A 572 -19.66 17.72 -21.94
CA PHE A 572 -19.38 16.31 -21.81
C PHE A 572 -20.50 15.54 -21.09
N GLY A 573 -21.14 16.16 -20.11
CA GLY A 573 -22.16 15.60 -19.22
C GLY A 573 -22.07 16.23 -17.83
N ASP A 574 -22.65 15.56 -16.83
CA ASP A 574 -22.81 16.11 -15.48
C ASP A 574 -22.16 15.22 -14.40
N LEU A 575 -21.66 15.83 -13.33
CA LEU A 575 -21.37 15.18 -12.04
C LEU A 575 -22.67 14.67 -11.40
N THR A 576 -22.58 13.69 -10.53
CA THR A 576 -23.75 13.19 -9.79
C THR A 576 -24.31 14.25 -8.82
N VAL A 577 -23.47 15.16 -8.33
CA VAL A 577 -23.84 16.26 -7.42
C VAL A 577 -23.11 17.54 -7.85
N ALA A 578 -23.86 18.66 -7.91
CA ALA A 578 -23.28 19.98 -8.16
C ALA A 578 -22.36 20.40 -7.01
N ARG A 579 -21.10 20.77 -7.33
CA ARG A 579 -20.08 21.16 -6.34
C ARG A 579 -18.91 21.91 -6.95
N ASN A 580 -18.25 22.70 -6.15
CA ASN A 580 -17.01 23.41 -6.48
C ASN A 580 -15.88 23.06 -5.48
N ALA A 581 -14.68 23.57 -5.71
CA ALA A 581 -13.52 23.33 -4.83
C ALA A 581 -13.22 21.82 -4.62
N LEU A 582 -13.43 21.04 -5.66
CA LEU A 582 -13.22 19.59 -5.73
C LEU A 582 -11.84 19.28 -6.32
N ALA A 583 -11.38 18.04 -6.18
CA ALA A 583 -10.19 17.52 -6.83
C ALA A 583 -10.54 16.70 -8.06
N ALA A 584 -9.59 16.58 -8.99
CA ALA A 584 -9.69 15.63 -10.10
C ALA A 584 -8.36 14.89 -10.29
N ALA A 585 -8.47 13.64 -10.79
CA ALA A 585 -7.33 12.82 -11.17
C ALA A 585 -7.79 11.79 -12.23
N SER A 586 -6.86 11.29 -13.02
CA SER A 586 -7.25 10.40 -14.14
C SER A 586 -6.21 9.33 -14.45
N SER A 587 -6.68 8.28 -15.11
CA SER A 587 -5.89 7.38 -15.93
C SER A 587 -6.04 7.75 -17.41
N SER A 588 -5.47 6.94 -18.30
CA SER A 588 -5.66 7.12 -19.75
C SER A 588 -7.11 6.93 -20.20
N THR A 589 -7.94 6.25 -19.42
CA THR A 589 -9.31 5.86 -19.80
C THR A 589 -10.40 6.44 -18.93
N ARG A 590 -10.13 6.70 -17.64
CA ARG A 590 -11.11 7.11 -16.64
C ARG A 590 -10.67 8.38 -15.91
N ALA A 591 -11.57 9.33 -15.77
CA ALA A 591 -11.41 10.52 -14.95
C ALA A 591 -12.26 10.41 -13.68
N THR A 592 -11.71 10.86 -12.54
CA THR A 592 -12.39 10.90 -11.24
C THR A 592 -12.44 12.33 -10.71
N PHE A 593 -13.56 12.67 -10.05
CA PHE A 593 -13.80 13.96 -9.41
C PHE A 593 -14.19 13.69 -7.95
N ALA A 594 -13.52 14.32 -6.99
CA ALA A 594 -13.63 13.94 -5.59
C ALA A 594 -13.78 15.12 -4.63
N GLY A 595 -14.61 14.98 -3.60
CA GLY A 595 -14.86 15.99 -2.58
C GLY A 595 -15.55 17.23 -3.13
N GLY A 596 -15.40 18.36 -2.45
CA GLY A 596 -15.97 19.67 -2.85
C GLY A 596 -16.74 20.34 -1.76
N ASP A 597 -17.30 21.50 -2.06
CA ASP A 597 -18.14 22.29 -1.14
C ASP A 597 -19.35 21.48 -0.65
N SER A 598 -20.06 21.99 0.36
CA SER A 598 -21.03 21.23 1.15
C SER A 598 -20.43 20.05 1.91
N GLN A 599 -19.10 19.99 1.99
CA GLN A 599 -18.35 18.97 2.73
C GLN A 599 -18.73 17.56 2.30
N THR A 600 -18.70 17.28 1.00
CA THR A 600 -18.98 15.96 0.47
C THR A 600 -17.73 15.08 0.42
N ASN A 601 -17.91 13.78 0.60
CA ASN A 601 -16.88 12.75 0.40
C ASN A 601 -17.04 12.00 -0.93
N VAL A 602 -18.03 12.33 -1.75
CA VAL A 602 -18.35 11.66 -3.01
C VAL A 602 -17.17 11.70 -3.98
N ILE A 603 -16.88 10.56 -4.60
CA ILE A 603 -16.01 10.43 -5.76
C ILE A 603 -16.86 10.00 -6.94
N ASP A 604 -16.88 10.80 -7.98
CA ASP A 604 -17.51 10.47 -9.26
C ASP A 604 -16.50 10.03 -10.29
N TYR A 605 -16.92 9.27 -11.29
CA TYR A 605 -16.08 8.96 -12.44
C TYR A 605 -16.81 9.02 -13.78
N VAL A 606 -16.04 9.26 -14.83
CA VAL A 606 -16.47 9.17 -16.22
C VAL A 606 -15.45 8.40 -17.07
N THR A 607 -15.90 7.77 -18.16
CA THR A 607 -15.02 7.22 -19.20
C THR A 607 -14.62 8.34 -20.15
N ILE A 608 -13.33 8.70 -20.22
CA ILE A 608 -12.85 9.89 -20.95
C ILE A 608 -13.17 9.84 -22.45
N ALA A 609 -13.19 8.66 -23.06
CA ALA A 609 -13.38 8.51 -24.50
C ALA A 609 -14.82 8.80 -24.97
N SER A 610 -15.82 8.66 -24.12
CA SER A 610 -17.24 8.81 -24.43
C SER A 610 -17.92 9.85 -23.55
N THR A 611 -18.64 10.79 -24.15
CA THR A 611 -19.45 11.77 -23.42
C THR A 611 -20.61 11.10 -22.68
N GLY A 612 -20.97 11.64 -21.52
CA GLY A 612 -22.06 11.15 -20.67
C GLY A 612 -21.88 11.58 -19.22
N ASN A 613 -22.93 11.42 -18.42
CA ASN A 613 -22.94 11.80 -17.04
C ASN A 613 -22.02 10.89 -16.20
N ALA A 614 -21.49 11.44 -15.13
CA ALA A 614 -20.69 10.71 -14.17
C ALA A 614 -21.51 9.66 -13.41
N THR A 615 -20.83 8.66 -12.96
CA THR A 615 -21.35 7.59 -12.09
C THR A 615 -20.60 7.64 -10.76
N ASP A 616 -21.29 7.27 -9.70
CA ASP A 616 -20.67 7.14 -8.38
C ASP A 616 -19.51 6.11 -8.42
N PHE A 617 -18.37 6.51 -7.91
CA PHE A 617 -17.18 5.68 -7.80
C PHE A 617 -17.03 5.08 -6.38
N GLY A 618 -17.39 5.85 -5.37
CA GLY A 618 -17.22 5.59 -3.95
C GLY A 618 -16.93 6.88 -3.19
N ASP A 619 -16.32 6.77 -2.02
CA ASP A 619 -16.13 7.88 -1.09
C ASP A 619 -14.67 8.14 -0.73
N LEU A 620 -14.34 9.41 -0.51
CA LEU A 620 -13.12 9.81 0.22
C LEU A 620 -13.22 9.32 1.67
N ILE A 621 -12.06 9.10 2.31
CA ILE A 621 -11.99 8.77 3.74
C ILE A 621 -12.64 9.84 4.63
N ARG A 622 -12.81 11.06 4.12
CA ARG A 622 -13.44 12.19 4.81
C ARG A 622 -14.14 13.12 3.82
N ALA A 623 -15.21 13.77 4.29
CA ALA A 623 -15.83 14.88 3.59
C ALA A 623 -14.92 16.11 3.67
N VAL A 624 -14.48 16.63 2.53
CA VAL A 624 -13.53 17.75 2.43
C VAL A 624 -13.82 18.61 1.20
N TYR A 625 -13.51 19.90 1.29
CA TYR A 625 -13.48 20.81 0.15
C TYR A 625 -12.11 21.49 0.04
N TRP A 626 -11.76 22.06 -1.10
CA TRP A 626 -10.41 22.51 -1.45
C TRP A 626 -9.36 21.41 -1.29
N VAL A 627 -9.78 20.20 -1.57
CA VAL A 627 -8.92 19.03 -1.73
C VAL A 627 -8.24 19.11 -3.10
N SER A 628 -7.04 18.58 -3.18
CA SER A 628 -6.27 18.54 -4.43
C SER A 628 -5.99 17.10 -4.86
N GLY A 629 -5.71 16.88 -6.14
CA GLY A 629 -5.50 15.55 -6.69
C GLY A 629 -4.28 15.45 -7.60
N CYS A 630 -3.74 14.27 -7.71
CA CYS A 630 -2.79 13.87 -8.75
C CYS A 630 -2.91 12.37 -9.02
N SER A 631 -2.29 11.86 -10.06
CA SER A 631 -2.25 10.43 -10.37
C SER A 631 -0.85 9.98 -10.78
N ASN A 632 -0.58 8.66 -10.65
CA ASN A 632 0.65 8.06 -11.12
C ASN A 632 0.61 7.73 -12.62
N SER A 633 -0.55 7.71 -13.22
CA SER A 633 -0.76 7.44 -14.66
C SER A 633 -0.99 8.70 -15.49
N ASN A 634 -1.32 9.80 -14.82
CA ASN A 634 -1.50 11.15 -15.37
C ASN A 634 -2.04 11.18 -16.80
N GLY A 635 -3.17 10.50 -17.03
CA GLY A 635 -3.80 10.38 -18.35
C GLY A 635 -3.03 9.56 -19.38
N GLY A 636 -2.04 8.76 -18.96
CA GLY A 636 -1.22 7.93 -19.85
C GLY A 636 -0.04 8.68 -20.46
N ILE A 637 0.50 9.67 -19.73
CA ILE A 637 1.67 10.46 -20.11
C ILE A 637 2.95 9.85 -19.54
#